data_c8f142803f7075db9221ca1a3eb09467
#
_entry.id   c8f142803f7075db9221ca1a3eb09467
#
_cell.length_a   1.000
_cell.length_b   1.000
_cell.length_c   1.000
_cell.angle_alpha   90.00
_cell.angle_beta   90.00
_cell.angle_gamma   90.00
#
_symmetry.space_group_name_H-M   'P 1'
#
loop_
_entity.id
_entity.type
_entity.pdbx_description
1 polymer ?
#
loop_
_entity_poly.entity_id
_entity_poly.type
_entity_poly.pdbx_seq_one_letter_code
_entity_poly.pdbx_strand_id
1 'polypeptide(L)'
;MLVALTLFVSCSERPSERRAGAPDVEANVSVPAPAQASFVAEGWPSKTLPEQAKALQDGVLSSEDLTQDYLDRIEALNRQGPNLRAVLTVNPTALDAARAADAKQQAGEPLGALHGVPILIKDNIETKDEMPTTAGALALKDNITGRDSPLVAGLREAGAIILGKTNLSEWANFRSTDSMSGWSALGGQVRNPHMLDRNPCGSSSGSGAAMAASLAAGTVGTETNGSIICPSNINGIVGFKPTVGLVPQNYIIPISSSQDTAGPMTKTVTGAAMMMNAMASETDDVDYVAGLNAQSLNGVKVGVLRFSLNENGNINRLFERALADMKALGAILIDVDEHDPQVENFRGKAFDLLKFEFKSTLNEYLADPALKNPVKNLDELIAFNKDHADTELALFNQDIFEQSASYGDLSSEAYKIAAQDVQRATRENGIDKIMAENDVQVLVSPSGVIASPIDAINGDVWPPWAGAGSMAAQAGYPHATVPMGMVHGLPVGVSFIGGKDEDAAVLSYAFAYEQATNHRQDPQYLPNAFARPEIASSVAPQ
;
A
#
# COMPACT_ATOMS: atom_id res chain seq x y z
N MET A 1 23.53 -31.31 -48.42
CA MET A 1 24.69 -32.23 -48.39
C MET A 1 25.50 -31.88 -47.17
N LEU A 2 25.51 -32.83 -46.24
CA LEU A 2 26.14 -32.78 -44.90
C LEU A 2 27.65 -32.60 -45.01
N VAL A 3 28.26 -31.99 -44.00
CA VAL A 3 29.42 -32.58 -43.26
C VAL A 3 29.47 -32.00 -41.84
N ALA A 4 29.24 -32.85 -40.84
CA ALA A 4 29.56 -32.64 -39.45
C ALA A 4 31.04 -32.91 -39.21
N LEU A 5 31.71 -32.06 -38.40
CA LEU A 5 33.08 -32.31 -37.95
C LEU A 5 33.07 -32.38 -36.41
N THR A 6 33.19 -33.61 -35.91
CA THR A 6 33.42 -33.94 -34.51
C THR A 6 34.90 -33.84 -34.19
N LEU A 7 35.30 -33.01 -33.24
CA LEU A 7 36.65 -32.97 -32.68
C LEU A 7 36.65 -33.66 -31.30
N PHE A 8 37.30 -34.81 -31.24
CA PHE A 8 37.75 -35.47 -30.01
C PHE A 8 38.98 -34.77 -29.46
N VAL A 9 38.95 -34.33 -28.20
CA VAL A 9 40.16 -33.93 -27.48
C VAL A 9 40.42 -34.99 -26.42
N SER A 10 41.60 -35.65 -26.58
CA SER A 10 42.17 -36.65 -25.70
C SER A 10 42.71 -35.98 -24.44
N CYS A 11 42.27 -36.45 -23.26
CA CYS A 11 42.93 -36.15 -21.99
C CYS A 11 44.15 -37.03 -21.79
N SER A 12 45.33 -36.42 -21.68
CA SER A 12 46.52 -37.08 -21.19
C SER A 12 46.72 -36.79 -19.70
N GLU A 13 46.78 -37.87 -18.91
CA GLU A 13 47.09 -37.82 -17.47
C GLU A 13 48.49 -37.33 -17.23
N ARG A 14 48.69 -36.42 -16.25
CA ARG A 14 49.99 -36.10 -15.63
C ARG A 14 49.94 -36.49 -14.14
N PRO A 15 51.08 -36.93 -13.59
CA PRO A 15 51.12 -37.49 -12.24
C PRO A 15 51.02 -36.42 -11.15
N SER A 16 50.39 -36.80 -10.04
CA SER A 16 50.19 -36.02 -8.82
C SER A 16 51.52 -35.79 -8.08
N GLU A 17 51.96 -34.52 -7.99
CA GLU A 17 52.90 -34.09 -6.95
C GLU A 17 52.13 -33.70 -5.69
N ARG A 18 52.43 -34.38 -4.57
CA ARG A 18 51.98 -34.02 -3.22
C ARG A 18 52.62 -32.69 -2.82
N ARG A 19 51.81 -31.65 -2.66
CA ARG A 19 52.24 -30.45 -1.92
C ARG A 19 51.89 -30.64 -0.44
N ALA A 20 52.88 -30.30 0.38
CA ALA A 20 52.86 -30.32 1.83
C ALA A 20 51.76 -29.41 2.39
N GLY A 21 51.19 -29.80 3.54
CA GLY A 21 50.08 -29.18 4.23
C GLY A 21 50.30 -27.69 4.51
N ALA A 22 49.24 -26.92 4.21
CA ALA A 22 49.04 -25.62 4.79
C ALA A 22 48.39 -25.79 6.17
N PRO A 23 48.71 -24.95 7.16
CA PRO A 23 48.15 -25.07 8.50
C PRO A 23 46.64 -24.76 8.49
N ASP A 24 45.88 -25.59 9.19
CA ASP A 24 44.45 -25.35 9.48
C ASP A 24 44.33 -24.03 10.23
N VAL A 25 43.80 -23.01 9.53
CA VAL A 25 43.28 -21.79 10.16
C VAL A 25 41.84 -22.06 10.49
N GLU A 26 41.57 -22.53 11.69
CA GLU A 26 40.26 -22.45 12.30
C GLU A 26 39.83 -20.97 12.42
N ALA A 27 39.15 -20.46 11.39
CA ALA A 27 38.47 -19.20 11.47
C ALA A 27 37.10 -19.40 12.15
N ASN A 28 37.13 -19.63 13.45
CA ASN A 28 35.97 -19.47 14.31
C ASN A 28 35.77 -17.97 14.54
N VAL A 29 35.36 -17.24 13.51
CA VAL A 29 34.80 -15.90 13.66
C VAL A 29 33.29 -16.08 13.90
N SER A 30 32.95 -16.41 15.12
CA SER A 30 31.59 -16.14 15.61
C SER A 30 31.44 -14.62 15.67
N VAL A 31 30.90 -14.01 14.60
CA VAL A 31 30.35 -12.66 14.69
C VAL A 31 29.17 -12.78 15.65
N PRO A 32 29.21 -12.13 16.84
CA PRO A 32 28.05 -12.10 17.69
C PRO A 32 26.94 -11.46 16.87
N ALA A 33 25.81 -12.15 16.69
CA ALA A 33 24.60 -11.52 16.22
C ALA A 33 24.37 -10.29 17.09
N PRO A 34 24.19 -9.07 16.53
CA PRO A 34 23.88 -7.91 17.34
C PRO A 34 22.67 -8.30 18.18
N ALA A 35 22.73 -8.05 19.49
CA ALA A 35 21.60 -8.24 20.38
C ALA A 35 20.45 -7.45 19.73
N GLN A 36 19.44 -8.16 19.21
CA GLN A 36 18.27 -7.55 18.63
C GLN A 36 17.53 -6.88 19.79
N ALA A 37 17.69 -5.56 19.92
CA ALA A 37 16.73 -4.77 20.66
C ALA A 37 15.37 -5.10 20.03
N SER A 38 14.38 -5.51 20.85
CA SER A 38 13.06 -5.84 20.35
C SER A 38 12.43 -4.56 19.78
N PHE A 39 12.33 -4.46 18.46
CA PHE A 39 11.63 -3.36 17.80
C PHE A 39 10.10 -3.60 17.73
N VAL A 40 9.65 -4.73 18.24
CA VAL A 40 8.22 -5.05 18.34
C VAL A 40 7.51 -4.00 19.20
N ALA A 41 6.32 -3.57 18.78
CA ALA A 41 5.58 -2.57 19.51
C ALA A 41 5.10 -3.12 20.86
N GLU A 42 5.29 -2.35 21.90
CA GLU A 42 4.80 -2.61 23.26
C GLU A 42 3.91 -1.45 23.72
N GLY A 43 3.19 -1.62 24.82
CA GLY A 43 2.32 -0.58 25.36
C GLY A 43 1.21 -0.16 24.40
N TRP A 44 0.87 1.12 24.41
CA TRP A 44 -0.21 1.66 23.57
C TRP A 44 0.04 1.57 22.08
N PRO A 45 1.24 1.78 21.54
CA PRO A 45 1.49 1.59 20.09
C PRO A 45 1.21 0.17 19.59
N SER A 46 1.23 -0.86 20.46
CA SER A 46 0.85 -2.24 20.06
C SER A 46 -0.66 -2.41 19.84
N LYS A 47 -1.48 -1.57 20.47
CA LYS A 47 -2.95 -1.65 20.43
C LYS A 47 -3.51 -1.21 19.07
N THR A 48 -4.73 -1.61 18.82
CA THR A 48 -5.50 -1.21 17.62
C THR A 48 -6.05 0.21 17.78
N LEU A 49 -6.39 0.86 16.64
CA LEU A 49 -7.00 2.19 16.64
C LEU A 49 -8.28 2.25 17.51
N PRO A 50 -9.24 1.29 17.45
CA PRO A 50 -10.41 1.29 18.31
C PRO A 50 -10.07 1.21 19.80
N GLU A 51 -9.08 0.39 20.19
CA GLU A 51 -8.64 0.28 21.60
C GLU A 51 -8.04 1.60 22.10
N GLN A 52 -7.20 2.25 21.28
CA GLN A 52 -6.60 3.54 21.61
C GLN A 52 -7.63 4.66 21.69
N ALA A 53 -8.54 4.75 20.70
CA ALA A 53 -9.62 5.74 20.70
C ALA A 53 -10.50 5.60 21.95
N LYS A 54 -10.84 4.37 22.32
CA LYS A 54 -11.60 4.11 23.56
C LYS A 54 -10.84 4.53 24.82
N ALA A 55 -9.56 4.20 24.91
CA ALA A 55 -8.73 4.57 26.08
C ALA A 55 -8.58 6.09 26.23
N LEU A 56 -8.45 6.81 25.10
CA LEU A 56 -8.46 8.27 25.07
C LEU A 56 -9.81 8.82 25.54
N GLN A 57 -10.92 8.32 25.01
CA GLN A 57 -12.27 8.76 25.41
C GLN A 57 -12.58 8.48 26.89
N ASP A 58 -12.11 7.34 27.41
CA ASP A 58 -12.28 6.96 28.84
C ASP A 58 -11.32 7.72 29.79
N GLY A 59 -10.37 8.51 29.26
CA GLY A 59 -9.36 9.22 30.05
C GLY A 59 -8.31 8.31 30.71
N VAL A 60 -8.17 7.08 30.23
CA VAL A 60 -7.15 6.10 30.68
C VAL A 60 -5.79 6.39 30.05
N LEU A 61 -5.79 7.04 28.90
CA LEU A 61 -4.64 7.42 28.10
C LEU A 61 -4.75 8.90 27.75
N SER A 62 -3.65 9.66 27.80
CA SER A 62 -3.61 11.02 27.26
C SER A 62 -3.20 11.01 25.79
N SER A 63 -3.69 11.98 25.02
CA SER A 63 -3.27 12.17 23.64
C SER A 63 -1.80 12.59 23.53
N GLU A 64 -1.31 13.38 24.51
CA GLU A 64 0.09 13.77 24.60
C GLU A 64 1.00 12.54 24.74
N ASP A 65 0.71 11.64 25.71
CA ASP A 65 1.52 10.43 25.93
C ASP A 65 1.51 9.52 24.69
N LEU A 66 0.33 9.27 24.10
CA LEU A 66 0.22 8.43 22.90
C LEU A 66 0.98 9.03 21.72
N THR A 67 0.90 10.35 21.53
CA THR A 67 1.61 11.05 20.46
C THR A 67 3.12 10.97 20.69
N GLN A 68 3.59 11.16 21.92
CA GLN A 68 5.00 11.03 22.27
C GLN A 68 5.52 9.61 22.03
N ASP A 69 4.78 8.58 22.46
CA ASP A 69 5.13 7.18 22.19
C ASP A 69 5.35 6.91 20.70
N TYR A 70 4.50 7.46 19.82
CA TYR A 70 4.67 7.32 18.38
C TYR A 70 5.85 8.12 17.84
N LEU A 71 6.10 9.32 18.33
CA LEU A 71 7.27 10.13 17.94
C LEU A 71 8.57 9.42 18.31
N ASP A 72 8.65 8.84 19.53
CA ASP A 72 9.82 8.08 19.99
C ASP A 72 10.04 6.83 19.12
N ARG A 73 8.97 6.14 18.72
CA ARG A 73 9.07 5.01 17.80
C ARG A 73 9.51 5.42 16.40
N ILE A 74 9.01 6.54 15.89
CA ILE A 74 9.46 7.09 14.59
C ILE A 74 10.95 7.41 14.66
N GLU A 75 11.43 8.05 15.73
CA GLU A 75 12.86 8.31 15.91
C GLU A 75 13.68 7.01 15.94
N ALA A 76 13.24 6.00 16.68
CA ALA A 76 13.97 4.75 16.85
C ALA A 76 13.98 3.84 15.59
N LEU A 77 12.92 3.86 14.75
CA LEU A 77 12.74 2.89 13.68
C LEU A 77 12.84 3.47 12.28
N ASN A 78 12.58 4.77 12.10
CA ASN A 78 12.42 5.36 10.77
C ASN A 78 13.78 5.68 10.11
N ARG A 79 14.70 6.34 10.81
CA ARG A 79 16.05 6.70 10.32
C ARG A 79 17.17 6.05 11.13
N GLN A 80 16.84 5.45 12.24
CA GLN A 80 17.72 4.65 13.09
C GLN A 80 17.27 3.19 13.09
N GLY A 81 17.93 2.33 13.82
CA GLY A 81 17.58 0.91 13.94
C GLY A 81 17.37 0.23 12.60
N PRO A 82 16.16 -0.27 12.30
CA PRO A 82 15.85 -0.91 11.02
C PRO A 82 15.85 0.04 9.83
N ASN A 83 15.88 1.35 10.05
CA ASN A 83 15.95 2.40 9.03
C ASN A 83 14.85 2.23 7.97
N LEU A 84 13.58 2.22 8.44
CA LEU A 84 12.41 1.92 7.61
C LEU A 84 12.13 2.98 6.54
N ARG A 85 12.47 4.24 6.80
CA ARG A 85 12.21 5.40 5.92
C ARG A 85 10.73 5.53 5.52
N ALA A 86 9.83 5.08 6.39
CA ALA A 86 8.39 5.07 6.16
C ALA A 86 7.74 6.45 6.38
N VAL A 87 8.30 7.27 7.27
CA VAL A 87 7.85 8.63 7.57
C VAL A 87 8.81 9.62 6.93
N LEU A 88 8.28 10.50 6.07
CA LEU A 88 9.05 11.53 5.37
C LEU A 88 9.22 12.78 6.23
N THR A 89 8.11 13.26 6.82
CA THR A 89 8.07 14.48 7.63
C THR A 89 7.18 14.26 8.86
N VAL A 90 7.67 14.66 10.03
CA VAL A 90 6.89 14.71 11.27
C VAL A 90 6.27 16.10 11.41
N ASN A 91 5.02 16.17 11.86
CA ASN A 91 4.34 17.43 12.11
C ASN A 91 4.95 18.12 13.33
N PRO A 92 5.55 19.32 13.20
CA PRO A 92 6.19 20.01 14.30
C PRO A 92 5.22 20.43 15.40
N THR A 93 3.91 20.51 15.11
CA THR A 93 2.86 20.92 16.05
C THR A 93 2.02 19.73 16.57
N ALA A 94 2.42 18.49 16.32
CA ALA A 94 1.64 17.31 16.71
C ALA A 94 1.41 17.24 18.23
N LEU A 95 2.43 17.49 19.06
CA LEU A 95 2.31 17.51 20.51
C LEU A 95 1.44 18.66 21.02
N ASP A 96 1.49 19.83 20.39
CA ASP A 96 0.61 20.95 20.78
C ASP A 96 -0.86 20.62 20.47
N ALA A 97 -1.12 19.98 19.35
CA ALA A 97 -2.45 19.47 19.00
C ALA A 97 -2.93 18.40 19.97
N ALA A 98 -2.03 17.51 20.41
CA ALA A 98 -2.34 16.46 21.39
C ALA A 98 -2.68 17.07 22.77
N ARG A 99 -1.90 18.05 23.26
CA ARG A 99 -2.20 18.79 24.51
C ARG A 99 -3.55 19.51 24.43
N ALA A 100 -3.87 20.09 23.28
CA ALA A 100 -5.17 20.74 23.05
C ALA A 100 -6.32 19.72 23.10
N ALA A 101 -6.12 18.51 22.60
CA ALA A 101 -7.10 17.43 22.71
C ALA A 101 -7.31 17.02 24.17
N ASP A 102 -6.24 16.82 24.94
CA ASP A 102 -6.34 16.50 26.37
C ASP A 102 -7.05 17.60 27.17
N ALA A 103 -6.77 18.88 26.88
CA ALA A 103 -7.44 20.01 27.52
C ALA A 103 -8.95 20.03 27.21
N LYS A 104 -9.33 19.69 25.98
CA LYS A 104 -10.74 19.59 25.55
C LYS A 104 -11.48 18.49 26.30
N GLN A 105 -10.85 17.34 26.49
CA GLN A 105 -11.40 16.23 27.28
C GLN A 105 -11.56 16.62 28.75
N GLN A 106 -10.53 17.26 29.35
CA GLN A 106 -10.57 17.71 30.75
C GLN A 106 -11.66 18.77 30.97
N ALA A 107 -11.96 19.59 29.97
CA ALA A 107 -13.05 20.56 30.02
C ALA A 107 -14.46 19.92 29.88
N GLY A 108 -14.54 18.62 29.59
CA GLY A 108 -15.81 17.90 29.38
C GLY A 108 -16.52 18.31 28.09
N GLU A 109 -15.78 18.78 27.09
CA GLU A 109 -16.32 19.10 25.79
C GLU A 109 -16.70 17.84 25.02
N PRO A 110 -17.65 17.93 24.04
CA PRO A 110 -17.95 16.80 23.16
C PRO A 110 -16.71 16.32 22.40
N LEU A 111 -16.49 15.01 22.37
CA LEU A 111 -15.34 14.37 21.73
C LEU A 111 -15.77 13.65 20.44
N GLY A 112 -14.99 13.81 19.37
CA GLY A 112 -15.17 13.05 18.14
C GLY A 112 -14.70 11.60 18.28
N ALA A 113 -15.06 10.75 17.33
CA ALA A 113 -14.75 9.32 17.35
C ALA A 113 -13.24 9.02 17.29
N LEU A 114 -12.45 9.93 16.71
CA LEU A 114 -10.98 9.83 16.61
C LEU A 114 -10.26 10.83 17.54
N HIS A 115 -10.93 11.27 18.60
CA HIS A 115 -10.39 12.26 19.53
C HIS A 115 -9.01 11.87 20.05
N GLY A 116 -8.02 12.74 19.80
CA GLY A 116 -6.65 12.56 20.26
C GLY A 116 -5.86 11.44 19.58
N VAL A 117 -6.39 10.80 18.55
CA VAL A 117 -5.76 9.67 17.85
C VAL A 117 -4.74 10.15 16.82
N PRO A 118 -3.44 9.76 16.91
CA PRO A 118 -2.41 10.16 15.95
C PRO A 118 -2.51 9.37 14.62
N ILE A 119 -2.62 10.09 13.51
CA ILE A 119 -2.76 9.55 12.15
C ILE A 119 -1.64 10.08 11.25
N LEU A 120 -1.04 9.21 10.43
CA LEU A 120 -0.09 9.59 9.38
C LEU A 120 -0.79 9.67 8.01
N ILE A 121 -0.40 10.66 7.20
CA ILE A 121 -1.01 10.96 5.90
C ILE A 121 0.03 10.78 4.79
N LYS A 122 -0.33 10.10 3.69
CA LYS A 122 0.57 9.95 2.54
C LYS A 122 0.98 11.32 1.97
N ASP A 123 2.23 11.46 1.56
CA ASP A 123 2.82 12.74 1.15
C ASP A 123 2.38 13.27 -0.22
N ASN A 124 1.32 12.74 -0.77
CA ASN A 124 0.60 13.35 -1.90
C ASN A 124 -0.72 14.01 -1.48
N ILE A 125 -1.07 14.03 -0.19
CA ILE A 125 -2.30 14.61 0.36
C ILE A 125 -1.95 15.90 1.10
N GLU A 126 -2.56 17.02 0.73
CA GLU A 126 -2.30 18.30 1.37
C GLU A 126 -2.84 18.38 2.81
N THR A 127 -2.07 19.04 3.66
CA THR A 127 -2.45 19.41 5.04
C THR A 127 -2.13 20.87 5.28
N LYS A 128 -2.87 21.52 6.18
CA LYS A 128 -2.64 22.94 6.53
C LYS A 128 -1.42 23.18 7.42
N ASP A 129 -0.83 22.09 7.94
CA ASP A 129 0.34 22.18 8.81
C ASP A 129 1.58 22.68 8.04
N GLU A 130 2.61 23.08 8.77
CA GLU A 130 3.91 23.48 8.20
C GLU A 130 4.71 22.28 7.71
N MET A 131 4.07 21.45 6.88
CA MET A 131 4.66 20.30 6.22
C MET A 131 4.42 20.40 4.71
N PRO A 132 5.45 20.21 3.88
CA PRO A 132 5.25 20.20 2.44
C PRO A 132 4.48 18.95 2.00
N THR A 133 3.79 19.05 0.86
CA THR A 133 3.18 17.94 0.13
C THR A 133 3.92 17.78 -1.17
N THR A 134 4.70 16.69 -1.30
CA THR A 134 5.78 16.66 -2.29
C THR A 134 5.66 15.55 -3.33
N ALA A 135 4.78 14.57 -3.15
CA ALA A 135 4.81 13.31 -3.91
C ALA A 135 6.21 12.63 -3.90
N GLY A 136 7.06 12.94 -2.91
CA GLY A 136 8.43 12.47 -2.78
C GLY A 136 9.45 13.18 -3.67
N ALA A 137 9.04 14.17 -4.48
CA ALA A 137 9.82 14.79 -5.54
C ALA A 137 10.46 16.13 -5.11
N LEU A 138 11.67 16.37 -5.61
CA LEU A 138 12.43 17.59 -5.34
C LEU A 138 11.70 18.87 -5.82
N ALA A 139 10.96 18.78 -6.93
CA ALA A 139 10.21 19.90 -7.48
C ALA A 139 9.16 20.47 -6.51
N LEU A 140 8.66 19.68 -5.58
CA LEU A 140 7.63 20.06 -4.61
C LEU A 140 8.15 20.13 -3.16
N LYS A 141 9.47 20.08 -2.93
CA LYS A 141 10.07 20.01 -1.59
C LYS A 141 9.66 21.14 -0.63
N ASP A 142 9.29 22.28 -1.16
CA ASP A 142 8.88 23.47 -0.40
C ASP A 142 7.37 23.77 -0.51
N ASN A 143 6.57 22.84 -1.04
CA ASN A 143 5.16 23.02 -1.34
C ASN A 143 4.28 22.94 -0.08
N ILE A 144 4.29 23.98 0.73
CA ILE A 144 3.43 24.17 1.90
C ILE A 144 2.26 25.06 1.48
N THR A 145 1.07 24.49 1.32
CA THR A 145 -0.13 25.17 0.81
C THR A 145 -0.97 25.83 1.90
N GLY A 146 -0.83 25.39 3.15
CA GLY A 146 -1.58 25.93 4.29
C GLY A 146 -3.07 25.59 4.27
N ARG A 147 -3.47 24.52 3.55
CA ARG A 147 -4.85 24.04 3.47
C ARG A 147 -4.94 22.52 3.69
N ASP A 148 -6.03 22.06 4.25
CA ASP A 148 -6.32 20.63 4.36
C ASP A 148 -7.07 20.15 3.11
N SER A 149 -6.73 18.94 2.63
CA SER A 149 -7.65 18.16 1.80
C SER A 149 -8.94 17.89 2.60
N PRO A 150 -10.14 17.81 1.95
CA PRO A 150 -11.39 17.56 2.67
C PRO A 150 -11.34 16.33 3.58
N LEU A 151 -10.69 15.24 3.16
CA LEU A 151 -10.52 14.05 4.01
C LEU A 151 -9.70 14.34 5.28
N VAL A 152 -8.68 15.23 5.19
CA VAL A 152 -7.88 15.65 6.36
C VAL A 152 -8.69 16.54 7.28
N ALA A 153 -9.51 17.42 6.71
CA ALA A 153 -10.44 18.26 7.47
C ALA A 153 -11.44 17.37 8.26
N GLY A 154 -12.03 16.36 7.62
CA GLY A 154 -12.92 15.39 8.28
C GLY A 154 -12.24 14.60 9.39
N LEU A 155 -11.00 14.12 9.18
CA LEU A 155 -10.22 13.47 10.24
C LEU A 155 -10.00 14.39 11.44
N ARG A 156 -9.68 15.68 11.21
CA ARG A 156 -9.53 16.66 12.30
C ARG A 156 -10.85 16.97 12.99
N GLU A 157 -11.94 17.04 12.25
CA GLU A 157 -13.28 17.24 12.83
C GLU A 157 -13.67 16.07 13.74
N ALA A 158 -13.32 14.84 13.34
CA ALA A 158 -13.43 13.65 14.18
C ALA A 158 -12.45 13.64 15.38
N GLY A 159 -11.53 14.62 15.47
CA GLY A 159 -10.60 14.82 16.58
C GLY A 159 -9.22 14.20 16.38
N ALA A 160 -8.88 13.68 15.21
CA ALA A 160 -7.57 13.08 14.94
C ALA A 160 -6.42 14.11 14.98
N ILE A 161 -5.24 13.65 15.41
CA ILE A 161 -3.99 14.40 15.37
C ILE A 161 -3.25 14.01 14.09
N ILE A 162 -2.94 14.97 13.23
CA ILE A 162 -2.08 14.71 12.06
C ILE A 162 -0.62 14.66 12.53
N LEU A 163 -0.09 13.44 12.61
CA LEU A 163 1.23 13.15 13.16
C LEU A 163 2.36 13.49 12.18
N GLY A 164 2.11 13.39 10.88
CA GLY A 164 3.13 13.63 9.87
C GLY A 164 2.73 13.08 8.49
N LYS A 165 3.71 13.11 7.57
CA LYS A 165 3.61 12.63 6.20
C LYS A 165 4.38 11.32 6.02
N THR A 166 3.76 10.31 5.40
CA THR A 166 4.46 9.07 5.04
C THR A 166 5.15 9.20 3.68
N ASN A 167 6.32 8.56 3.57
CA ASN A 167 7.00 8.39 2.30
C ASN A 167 6.16 7.54 1.34
N LEU A 168 6.46 7.61 0.05
CA LEU A 168 5.73 6.93 -1.00
C LEU A 168 6.67 6.56 -2.14
N SER A 169 6.22 5.73 -3.06
CA SER A 169 6.88 5.65 -4.38
C SER A 169 6.67 6.98 -5.08
N GLU A 170 7.74 7.60 -5.53
CA GLU A 170 7.74 8.94 -6.11
C GLU A 170 6.69 9.08 -7.22
N TRP A 171 5.93 10.19 -7.20
CA TRP A 171 4.80 10.42 -8.10
C TRP A 171 3.82 9.23 -8.19
N ALA A 172 3.64 8.54 -7.07
CA ALA A 172 2.76 7.38 -6.94
C ALA A 172 3.06 6.26 -7.97
N ASN A 173 4.33 6.02 -8.31
CA ASN A 173 4.83 5.10 -9.36
C ASN A 173 4.48 5.51 -10.81
N PHE A 174 4.00 6.73 -11.05
CA PHE A 174 3.56 7.13 -12.39
C PHE A 174 4.56 8.03 -13.13
N ARG A 175 5.85 8.01 -12.73
CA ARG A 175 6.94 8.70 -13.42
C ARG A 175 7.57 7.84 -14.51
N SER A 176 7.83 6.57 -14.23
CA SER A 176 8.53 5.65 -15.12
C SER A 176 7.98 4.22 -15.03
N THR A 177 8.08 3.49 -16.14
CA THR A 177 7.84 2.03 -16.17
C THR A 177 8.86 1.25 -15.35
N ASP A 178 10.04 1.84 -15.08
CA ASP A 178 11.12 1.27 -14.27
C ASP A 178 11.07 1.74 -12.80
N SER A 179 9.97 2.37 -12.36
CA SER A 179 9.82 2.88 -10.99
C SER A 179 10.07 1.81 -9.93
N MET A 180 10.76 2.21 -8.86
CA MET A 180 10.97 1.37 -7.67
C MET A 180 9.94 1.69 -6.60
N SER A 181 9.12 0.72 -6.22
CA SER A 181 8.14 0.90 -5.15
C SER A 181 8.82 1.22 -3.81
N GLY A 182 8.39 2.31 -3.21
CA GLY A 182 8.91 2.82 -1.94
C GLY A 182 10.12 3.71 -2.04
N TRP A 183 10.65 3.98 -3.24
CA TRP A 183 11.71 4.96 -3.41
C TRP A 183 11.14 6.33 -3.77
N SER A 184 11.73 7.37 -3.19
CA SER A 184 11.52 8.76 -3.60
C SER A 184 12.80 9.57 -3.44
N ALA A 185 12.98 10.62 -4.26
CA ALA A 185 14.15 11.49 -4.21
C ALA A 185 14.35 12.14 -2.82
N LEU A 186 13.27 12.53 -2.16
CA LEU A 186 13.33 13.17 -0.84
C LEU A 186 13.45 12.19 0.33
N GLY A 187 12.83 11.00 0.23
CA GLY A 187 12.73 10.04 1.34
C GLY A 187 13.71 8.86 1.27
N GLY A 188 14.24 8.57 0.08
CA GLY A 188 14.96 7.33 -0.20
C GLY A 188 14.04 6.10 -0.17
N GLN A 189 14.61 4.91 -0.02
CA GLN A 189 13.91 3.64 -0.11
C GLN A 189 13.23 3.23 1.20
N VAL A 190 11.91 3.08 1.18
CA VAL A 190 11.12 2.44 2.25
C VAL A 190 11.44 0.96 2.32
N ARG A 191 11.55 0.42 3.52
CA ARG A 191 11.82 -1.00 3.76
C ARG A 191 10.61 -1.69 4.37
N ASN A 192 10.41 -2.96 3.99
CA ASN A 192 9.37 -3.80 4.59
C ASN A 192 9.76 -4.17 6.03
N PRO A 193 8.94 -3.87 7.06
CA PRO A 193 9.30 -4.15 8.44
C PRO A 193 9.30 -5.65 8.80
N HIS A 194 8.64 -6.51 8.02
CA HIS A 194 8.72 -7.96 8.24
C HIS A 194 10.10 -8.49 7.84
N MET A 195 10.68 -7.95 6.75
CA MET A 195 11.99 -8.34 6.24
C MET A 195 12.62 -7.17 5.49
N LEU A 196 13.71 -6.62 6.03
CA LEU A 196 14.25 -5.31 5.70
C LEU A 196 14.89 -5.20 4.31
N ASP A 197 15.18 -6.31 3.65
CA ASP A 197 15.65 -6.37 2.26
C ASP A 197 14.51 -6.52 1.24
N ARG A 198 13.25 -6.50 1.70
CA ARG A 198 12.07 -6.70 0.85
C ARG A 198 11.38 -5.40 0.48
N ASN A 199 10.83 -5.44 -0.73
CA ASN A 199 10.03 -4.37 -1.29
C ASN A 199 8.76 -4.16 -0.44
N PRO A 200 8.43 -2.92 -0.04
CA PRO A 200 7.22 -2.61 0.72
C PRO A 200 5.95 -2.56 -0.15
N CYS A 201 6.08 -2.75 -1.46
CA CYS A 201 5.12 -2.36 -2.49
C CYS A 201 4.81 -0.85 -2.45
N GLY A 202 3.96 -0.41 -3.35
CA GLY A 202 3.60 1.01 -3.50
C GLY A 202 2.25 1.21 -4.20
N SER A 203 1.94 2.45 -4.36
CA SER A 203 2.74 3.64 -4.03
C SER A 203 2.60 4.12 -2.58
N SER A 204 1.63 3.66 -1.77
CA SER A 204 1.49 4.04 -0.35
C SER A 204 2.45 3.24 0.55
N SER A 205 3.73 3.16 0.13
CA SER A 205 4.77 2.32 0.72
C SER A 205 5.03 2.67 2.19
N GLY A 206 5.21 3.96 2.47
CA GLY A 206 5.42 4.44 3.82
C GLY A 206 4.20 4.28 4.71
N SER A 207 2.97 4.46 4.18
CA SER A 207 1.73 4.24 4.94
C SER A 207 1.61 2.78 5.37
N GLY A 208 1.88 1.83 4.44
CA GLY A 208 1.87 0.40 4.74
C GLY A 208 2.93 -0.01 5.77
N ALA A 209 4.19 0.39 5.53
CA ALA A 209 5.30 0.06 6.41
C ALA A 209 5.16 0.71 7.80
N ALA A 210 4.72 1.99 7.88
CA ALA A 210 4.47 2.68 9.13
C ALA A 210 3.38 2.01 9.95
N MET A 211 2.27 1.61 9.31
CA MET A 211 1.18 0.93 10.00
C MET A 211 1.60 -0.43 10.53
N ALA A 212 2.28 -1.24 9.72
CA ALA A 212 2.82 -2.53 10.16
C ALA A 212 3.78 -2.39 11.34
N ALA A 213 4.66 -1.37 11.31
CA ALA A 213 5.63 -1.07 12.35
C ALA A 213 5.04 -0.32 13.57
N SER A 214 3.74 -0.05 13.58
CA SER A 214 3.07 0.70 14.67
C SER A 214 3.69 2.09 14.90
N LEU A 215 3.86 2.88 13.84
CA LEU A 215 4.35 4.26 13.91
C LEU A 215 3.20 5.30 13.99
N ALA A 216 1.97 4.85 13.95
CA ALA A 216 0.75 5.63 14.15
C ALA A 216 -0.41 4.69 14.53
N ALA A 217 -1.54 5.24 14.94
CA ALA A 217 -2.77 4.50 15.21
C ALA A 217 -3.46 4.05 13.92
N GLY A 218 -3.38 4.87 12.89
CA GLY A 218 -3.87 4.63 11.53
C GLY A 218 -3.06 5.40 10.51
N THR A 219 -3.13 5.01 9.24
CA THR A 219 -2.50 5.73 8.14
C THR A 219 -3.47 5.89 6.97
N VAL A 220 -3.27 6.94 6.17
CA VAL A 220 -4.01 7.15 4.92
C VAL A 220 -3.09 6.90 3.74
N GLY A 221 -3.58 6.09 2.80
CA GLY A 221 -2.97 5.88 1.49
C GLY A 221 -3.81 6.49 0.38
N THR A 222 -3.29 6.42 -0.86
CA THR A 222 -4.05 6.69 -2.08
C THR A 222 -3.86 5.54 -3.07
N GLU A 223 -4.87 5.28 -3.87
CA GLU A 223 -4.82 4.27 -4.91
C GLU A 223 -5.43 4.76 -6.22
N THR A 224 -4.67 4.57 -7.27
CA THR A 224 -5.15 4.59 -8.65
C THR A 224 -5.37 3.16 -9.12
N ASN A 225 -4.37 2.27 -8.86
CA ASN A 225 -4.45 0.84 -9.17
C ASN A 225 -3.46 0.07 -8.28
N GLY A 226 -3.95 -0.53 -7.21
CA GLY A 226 -3.18 -1.34 -6.27
C GLY A 226 -2.44 -0.58 -5.16
N SER A 227 -2.44 0.75 -5.17
CA SER A 227 -1.54 1.54 -4.31
C SER A 227 -1.95 1.66 -2.82
N ILE A 228 -3.10 1.13 -2.41
CA ILE A 228 -3.49 0.83 -1.01
C ILE A 228 -3.40 -0.67 -0.78
N ILE A 229 -3.97 -1.45 -1.69
CA ILE A 229 -4.13 -2.89 -1.54
C ILE A 229 -2.78 -3.61 -1.54
N CYS A 230 -1.88 -3.30 -2.49
CA CYS A 230 -0.58 -3.96 -2.55
C CYS A 230 0.30 -3.69 -1.32
N PRO A 231 0.55 -2.43 -0.89
CA PRO A 231 1.33 -2.21 0.32
C PRO A 231 0.64 -2.77 1.57
N SER A 232 -0.69 -2.83 1.64
CA SER A 232 -1.39 -3.48 2.75
C SER A 232 -1.18 -4.99 2.77
N ASN A 233 -1.31 -5.66 1.62
CA ASN A 233 -1.02 -7.08 1.46
C ASN A 233 0.42 -7.41 1.88
N ILE A 234 1.40 -6.69 1.34
CA ILE A 234 2.84 -6.94 1.51
C ILE A 234 3.33 -6.63 2.94
N ASN A 235 2.67 -5.69 3.64
CA ASN A 235 3.02 -5.33 5.01
C ASN A 235 2.09 -5.97 6.07
N GLY A 236 1.14 -6.82 5.65
CA GLY A 236 0.30 -7.61 6.56
C GLY A 236 -0.65 -6.78 7.41
N ILE A 237 -1.29 -5.79 6.81
CA ILE A 237 -2.27 -4.91 7.44
C ILE A 237 -3.59 -4.93 6.65
N VAL A 238 -4.62 -4.33 7.21
CA VAL A 238 -5.88 -4.05 6.51
C VAL A 238 -5.71 -2.80 5.65
N GLY A 239 -6.13 -2.88 4.40
CA GLY A 239 -6.26 -1.74 3.49
C GLY A 239 -7.64 -1.72 2.88
N PHE A 240 -8.22 -0.54 2.81
CA PHE A 240 -9.52 -0.35 2.17
C PHE A 240 -9.44 0.73 1.09
N LYS A 241 -9.73 0.35 -0.14
CA LYS A 241 -9.93 1.25 -1.28
C LYS A 241 -11.43 1.46 -1.46
N PRO A 242 -11.97 2.61 -1.08
CA PRO A 242 -13.40 2.87 -1.25
C PRO A 242 -13.80 3.03 -2.71
N THR A 243 -15.10 3.07 -2.97
CA THR A 243 -15.67 3.50 -4.25
C THR A 243 -15.13 4.87 -4.63
N VAL A 244 -14.72 5.03 -5.89
CA VAL A 244 -14.18 6.31 -6.41
C VAL A 244 -15.26 7.40 -6.29
N GLY A 245 -14.88 8.53 -5.70
CA GLY A 245 -15.75 9.66 -5.43
C GLY A 245 -16.38 9.65 -4.03
N LEU A 246 -16.34 8.54 -3.29
CA LEU A 246 -16.83 8.47 -1.91
C LEU A 246 -15.96 9.30 -0.95
N VAL A 247 -14.65 9.24 -1.12
CA VAL A 247 -13.68 10.12 -0.43
C VAL A 247 -13.28 11.25 -1.38
N PRO A 248 -13.48 12.53 -1.01
CA PRO A 248 -13.14 13.66 -1.86
C PRO A 248 -11.64 13.69 -2.21
N GLN A 249 -11.32 13.93 -3.50
CA GLN A 249 -9.94 13.93 -4.02
C GLN A 249 -9.33 15.34 -4.16
N ASN A 250 -10.03 16.39 -3.73
CA ASN A 250 -9.51 17.75 -3.77
C ASN A 250 -8.22 17.89 -2.95
N TYR A 251 -7.23 18.57 -3.51
CA TYR A 251 -5.93 18.83 -2.89
C TYR A 251 -5.12 17.56 -2.61
N ILE A 252 -5.28 16.56 -3.46
CA ILE A 252 -4.42 15.38 -3.55
C ILE A 252 -3.70 15.43 -4.89
N ILE A 253 -2.37 15.23 -4.90
CA ILE A 253 -1.59 15.16 -6.14
C ILE A 253 -2.10 13.98 -6.95
N PRO A 254 -2.63 14.22 -8.17
CA PRO A 254 -3.42 13.24 -8.91
C PRO A 254 -2.59 12.35 -9.84
N ILE A 255 -3.19 11.21 -10.23
CA ILE A 255 -2.86 10.47 -11.45
C ILE A 255 -4.07 10.46 -12.38
N SER A 256 -5.25 10.07 -11.88
CA SER A 256 -6.40 9.75 -12.71
C SER A 256 -7.69 10.25 -12.09
N SER A 257 -8.47 11.02 -12.84
CA SER A 257 -9.78 11.49 -12.39
C SER A 257 -10.84 10.38 -12.29
N SER A 258 -10.64 9.26 -12.99
CA SER A 258 -11.60 8.14 -13.03
C SER A 258 -11.27 7.00 -12.07
N GLN A 259 -10.05 6.94 -11.52
CA GLN A 259 -9.60 5.80 -10.71
C GLN A 259 -9.05 6.21 -9.32
N ASP A 260 -8.57 7.45 -9.14
CA ASP A 260 -7.96 7.87 -7.87
C ASP A 260 -8.97 7.87 -6.72
N THR A 261 -8.54 7.32 -5.60
CA THR A 261 -9.21 7.46 -4.30
C THR A 261 -8.20 7.40 -3.17
N ALA A 262 -8.48 8.09 -2.07
CA ALA A 262 -7.78 7.89 -0.81
C ALA A 262 -8.53 6.86 0.04
N GLY A 263 -7.81 6.17 0.93
CA GLY A 263 -8.42 5.19 1.82
C GLY A 263 -7.57 4.84 3.04
N PRO A 264 -8.20 4.27 4.08
CA PRO A 264 -7.53 3.92 5.33
C PRO A 264 -6.68 2.66 5.18
N MET A 265 -5.55 2.67 5.89
CA MET A 265 -4.65 1.54 6.08
C MET A 265 -4.43 1.38 7.59
N THR A 266 -4.85 0.26 8.17
CA THR A 266 -4.99 0.08 9.62
C THR A 266 -4.63 -1.33 10.06
N LYS A 267 -4.54 -1.57 11.38
CA LYS A 267 -4.32 -2.92 11.92
C LYS A 267 -5.56 -3.82 11.82
N THR A 268 -6.76 -3.21 11.82
CA THR A 268 -8.05 -3.93 11.87
C THR A 268 -9.08 -3.30 10.96
N VAL A 269 -10.05 -4.09 10.50
CA VAL A 269 -11.20 -3.60 9.70
C VAL A 269 -12.03 -2.58 10.48
N THR A 270 -12.21 -2.75 11.80
CA THR A 270 -12.89 -1.74 12.63
C THR A 270 -12.17 -0.39 12.58
N GLY A 271 -10.82 -0.39 12.63
CA GLY A 271 -10.04 0.83 12.48
C GLY A 271 -10.24 1.48 11.11
N ALA A 272 -10.31 0.69 10.04
CA ALA A 272 -10.62 1.19 8.69
C ALA A 272 -12.02 1.82 8.61
N ALA A 273 -13.02 1.17 9.19
CA ALA A 273 -14.40 1.68 9.26
C ALA A 273 -14.49 3.01 10.06
N MET A 274 -13.78 3.11 11.20
CA MET A 274 -13.71 4.35 11.98
C MET A 274 -13.10 5.51 11.18
N MET A 275 -12.04 5.23 10.42
CA MET A 275 -11.43 6.25 9.56
C MET A 275 -12.33 6.60 8.38
N MET A 276 -13.06 5.64 7.80
CA MET A 276 -14.02 5.91 6.72
C MET A 276 -15.13 6.85 7.17
N ASN A 277 -15.70 6.67 8.38
CA ASN A 277 -16.69 7.61 8.94
C ASN A 277 -16.18 9.06 9.00
N ALA A 278 -14.86 9.26 9.09
CA ALA A 278 -14.25 10.58 9.14
C ALA A 278 -13.76 11.11 7.78
N MET A 279 -13.48 10.23 6.83
CA MET A 279 -12.88 10.58 5.53
C MET A 279 -13.89 10.69 4.39
N ALA A 280 -15.04 10.02 4.52
CA ALA A 280 -16.08 10.02 3.49
C ALA A 280 -16.69 11.42 3.29
N SER A 281 -17.31 11.63 2.14
CA SER A 281 -18.00 12.89 1.83
C SER A 281 -19.08 13.21 2.86
N GLU A 282 -19.24 14.48 3.20
CA GLU A 282 -20.33 14.95 4.09
C GLU A 282 -21.75 14.57 3.60
N THR A 283 -21.89 14.18 2.33
CA THR A 283 -23.15 13.69 1.76
C THR A 283 -23.35 12.19 1.93
N ASP A 284 -22.38 11.48 2.51
CA ASP A 284 -22.48 10.05 2.82
C ASP A 284 -23.02 9.86 4.25
N ASP A 285 -24.27 9.40 4.36
CA ASP A 285 -24.94 9.17 5.66
C ASP A 285 -24.64 7.78 6.24
N VAL A 286 -23.66 7.03 5.71
CA VAL A 286 -23.35 5.66 6.14
C VAL A 286 -22.49 5.66 7.40
N ASP A 287 -22.94 4.94 8.43
CA ASP A 287 -22.08 4.59 9.57
C ASP A 287 -21.40 3.23 9.32
N TYR A 288 -20.14 3.28 8.85
CA TYR A 288 -19.35 2.10 8.52
C TYR A 288 -19.04 1.23 9.74
N VAL A 289 -18.92 1.82 10.93
CA VAL A 289 -18.68 1.08 12.18
C VAL A 289 -19.94 0.34 12.61
N ALA A 290 -21.09 0.98 12.59
CA ALA A 290 -22.37 0.37 12.92
C ALA A 290 -22.77 -0.74 11.92
N GLY A 291 -22.29 -0.65 10.67
CA GLY A 291 -22.50 -1.65 9.62
C GLY A 291 -21.70 -2.94 9.79
N LEU A 292 -20.69 -2.99 10.67
CA LEU A 292 -19.86 -4.18 10.86
C LEU A 292 -20.61 -5.31 11.57
N ASN A 293 -20.60 -6.49 10.96
CA ASN A 293 -21.29 -7.67 11.51
C ASN A 293 -20.41 -8.92 11.36
N ALA A 294 -20.02 -9.53 12.47
CA ALA A 294 -19.21 -10.75 12.50
C ALA A 294 -19.90 -11.98 11.83
N GLN A 295 -21.19 -11.90 11.56
CA GLN A 295 -21.95 -12.95 10.88
C GLN A 295 -22.36 -12.57 9.45
N SER A 296 -21.80 -11.49 8.89
CA SER A 296 -22.17 -10.99 7.57
C SER A 296 -21.91 -11.97 6.42
N LEU A 297 -20.99 -12.93 6.59
CA LEU A 297 -20.72 -14.00 5.59
C LEU A 297 -21.72 -15.16 5.64
N ASN A 298 -22.57 -15.25 6.67
CA ASN A 298 -23.49 -16.38 6.81
C ASN A 298 -24.60 -16.33 5.73
N GLY A 299 -24.64 -17.35 4.89
CA GLY A 299 -25.58 -17.48 3.77
C GLY A 299 -25.21 -16.67 2.53
N VAL A 300 -24.12 -15.90 2.56
CA VAL A 300 -23.65 -15.10 1.44
C VAL A 300 -23.01 -15.98 0.38
N LYS A 301 -23.37 -15.78 -0.89
CA LYS A 301 -22.69 -16.39 -2.03
C LYS A 301 -21.47 -15.56 -2.39
N VAL A 302 -20.30 -16.18 -2.31
CA VAL A 302 -19.00 -15.58 -2.54
C VAL A 302 -18.42 -16.10 -3.86
N GLY A 303 -18.18 -15.20 -4.81
CA GLY A 303 -17.53 -15.54 -6.09
C GLY A 303 -16.02 -15.67 -5.91
N VAL A 304 -15.50 -16.88 -6.08
CA VAL A 304 -14.08 -17.19 -5.95
C VAL A 304 -13.41 -17.04 -7.31
N LEU A 305 -12.59 -16.02 -7.50
CA LEU A 305 -11.96 -15.69 -8.78
C LEU A 305 -10.76 -16.61 -9.06
N ARG A 306 -11.02 -17.86 -9.51
CA ARG A 306 -10.00 -18.88 -9.80
C ARG A 306 -9.02 -18.43 -10.89
N PHE A 307 -9.50 -17.72 -11.90
CA PHE A 307 -8.67 -17.19 -12.99
C PHE A 307 -7.58 -16.19 -12.52
N SER A 308 -7.70 -15.67 -11.30
CA SER A 308 -6.75 -14.70 -10.73
C SER A 308 -5.61 -15.35 -9.93
N LEU A 309 -5.58 -16.68 -9.83
CA LEU A 309 -4.51 -17.40 -9.16
C LEU A 309 -3.24 -17.42 -10.01
N ASN A 310 -2.09 -17.53 -9.36
CA ASN A 310 -0.81 -17.78 -10.02
C ASN A 310 -0.27 -19.18 -9.69
N GLU A 311 0.93 -19.50 -10.17
CA GLU A 311 1.56 -20.80 -9.93
C GLU A 311 2.22 -20.95 -8.53
N ASN A 312 2.12 -19.92 -7.65
CA ASN A 312 2.73 -19.98 -6.33
C ASN A 312 1.91 -20.85 -5.36
N GLY A 313 2.30 -22.09 -5.20
CA GLY A 313 1.61 -23.05 -4.34
C GLY A 313 1.52 -22.63 -2.86
N ASN A 314 2.37 -21.71 -2.36
CA ASN A 314 2.25 -21.19 -0.99
C ASN A 314 1.08 -20.20 -0.87
N ILE A 315 0.94 -19.29 -1.84
CA ILE A 315 -0.19 -18.36 -1.90
C ILE A 315 -1.49 -19.14 -2.04
N ASN A 316 -1.53 -20.09 -2.98
CA ASN A 316 -2.73 -20.88 -3.24
C ASN A 316 -3.17 -21.68 -2.01
N ARG A 317 -2.23 -22.30 -1.25
CA ARG A 317 -2.56 -22.99 0.01
C ARG A 317 -3.11 -22.05 1.08
N LEU A 318 -2.60 -20.83 1.19
CA LEU A 318 -3.15 -19.83 2.12
C LEU A 318 -4.56 -19.44 1.69
N PHE A 319 -4.77 -19.22 0.41
CA PHE A 319 -6.07 -18.85 -0.13
C PHE A 319 -7.11 -19.95 0.06
N GLU A 320 -6.77 -21.23 -0.20
CA GLU A 320 -7.68 -22.35 0.07
C GLU A 320 -8.06 -22.47 1.55
N ARG A 321 -7.14 -22.13 2.47
CA ARG A 321 -7.49 -22.04 3.90
C ARG A 321 -8.45 -20.90 4.18
N ALA A 322 -8.20 -19.71 3.60
CA ALA A 322 -9.09 -18.58 3.76
C ALA A 322 -10.50 -18.89 3.23
N LEU A 323 -10.61 -19.63 2.13
CA LEU A 323 -11.90 -20.12 1.60
C LEU A 323 -12.56 -21.12 2.56
N ALA A 324 -11.79 -22.00 3.16
CA ALA A 324 -12.32 -22.93 4.16
C ALA A 324 -12.83 -22.20 5.41
N ASP A 325 -12.14 -21.16 5.87
CA ASP A 325 -12.56 -20.29 6.97
C ASP A 325 -13.87 -19.56 6.63
N MET A 326 -13.98 -18.96 5.43
CA MET A 326 -15.22 -18.32 4.96
C MET A 326 -16.39 -19.32 4.90
N LYS A 327 -16.14 -20.56 4.44
CA LYS A 327 -17.14 -21.63 4.43
C LYS A 327 -17.57 -22.01 5.84
N ALA A 328 -16.65 -22.05 6.80
CA ALA A 328 -16.97 -22.29 8.21
C ALA A 328 -17.82 -21.18 8.83
N LEU A 329 -17.71 -19.94 8.31
CA LEU A 329 -18.57 -18.81 8.65
C LEU A 329 -19.95 -18.84 7.96
N GLY A 330 -20.23 -19.87 7.17
CA GLY A 330 -21.51 -20.06 6.50
C GLY A 330 -21.58 -19.51 5.07
N ALA A 331 -20.46 -19.03 4.50
CA ALA A 331 -20.42 -18.58 3.12
C ALA A 331 -20.62 -19.74 2.12
N ILE A 332 -21.30 -19.45 1.00
CA ILE A 332 -21.53 -20.36 -0.11
C ILE A 332 -20.54 -19.97 -1.22
N LEU A 333 -19.53 -20.81 -1.43
CA LEU A 333 -18.47 -20.50 -2.40
C LEU A 333 -18.88 -20.92 -3.81
N ILE A 334 -18.73 -20.04 -4.77
CA ILE A 334 -19.01 -20.23 -6.20
C ILE A 334 -17.71 -19.95 -6.97
N ASP A 335 -17.15 -20.98 -7.59
CA ASP A 335 -15.92 -20.80 -8.40
C ASP A 335 -16.21 -20.08 -9.70
N VAL A 336 -15.36 -19.10 -10.03
CA VAL A 336 -15.35 -18.35 -11.29
C VAL A 336 -14.01 -18.62 -11.96
N ASP A 337 -14.02 -19.52 -12.95
CA ASP A 337 -12.79 -20.06 -13.56
C ASP A 337 -12.23 -19.17 -14.67
N GLU A 338 -13.07 -18.40 -15.34
CA GLU A 338 -12.70 -17.60 -16.51
C GLU A 338 -13.26 -16.18 -16.45
N HIS A 339 -12.52 -15.26 -17.06
CA HIS A 339 -12.96 -13.87 -17.28
C HIS A 339 -12.39 -13.36 -18.60
N ASP A 340 -13.26 -12.80 -19.44
CA ASP A 340 -12.90 -12.11 -20.68
C ASP A 340 -13.47 -10.68 -20.66
N PRO A 341 -12.62 -9.64 -20.63
CA PRO A 341 -13.06 -8.24 -20.66
C PRO A 341 -13.76 -7.85 -21.97
N GLN A 342 -13.67 -8.68 -23.03
CA GLN A 342 -14.27 -8.46 -24.37
C GLN A 342 -13.89 -7.09 -24.99
N VAL A 343 -12.69 -6.63 -24.69
CA VAL A 343 -12.11 -5.40 -25.23
C VAL A 343 -10.73 -5.70 -25.79
N GLU A 344 -10.55 -5.48 -27.08
CA GLU A 344 -9.26 -5.66 -27.73
C GLU A 344 -8.21 -4.68 -27.16
N ASN A 345 -7.00 -5.18 -26.93
CA ASN A 345 -5.87 -4.44 -26.34
C ASN A 345 -6.25 -3.71 -25.04
N PHE A 346 -7.05 -4.35 -24.20
CA PHE A 346 -7.55 -3.78 -22.95
C PHE A 346 -6.45 -3.14 -22.08
N ARG A 347 -5.32 -3.87 -21.88
CA ARG A 347 -4.21 -3.34 -21.03
C ARG A 347 -3.59 -2.06 -21.62
N GLY A 348 -3.42 -1.99 -22.93
CA GLY A 348 -2.94 -0.79 -23.61
C GLY A 348 -3.89 0.39 -23.40
N LYS A 349 -5.18 0.19 -23.63
CA LYS A 349 -6.21 1.23 -23.45
C LYS A 349 -6.32 1.70 -21.99
N ALA A 350 -6.22 0.78 -21.03
CA ALA A 350 -6.23 1.15 -19.63
C ALA A 350 -5.02 2.01 -19.24
N PHE A 351 -3.85 1.72 -19.78
CA PHE A 351 -2.66 2.53 -19.55
C PHE A 351 -2.70 3.86 -20.30
N ASP A 352 -3.27 3.90 -21.52
CA ASP A 352 -3.48 5.14 -22.26
C ASP A 352 -4.46 6.07 -21.55
N LEU A 353 -5.55 5.53 -21.00
CA LEU A 353 -6.50 6.29 -20.16
C LEU A 353 -5.79 7.04 -19.05
N LEU A 354 -4.92 6.35 -18.29
CA LEU A 354 -4.16 6.98 -17.21
C LEU A 354 -3.24 8.10 -17.72
N LYS A 355 -2.59 7.93 -18.89
CA LYS A 355 -1.70 8.97 -19.46
C LYS A 355 -2.45 10.22 -19.88
N PHE A 356 -3.65 10.08 -20.46
CA PHE A 356 -4.53 11.21 -20.79
C PHE A 356 -4.93 11.98 -19.52
N GLU A 357 -5.42 11.26 -18.52
CA GLU A 357 -5.92 11.86 -17.29
C GLU A 357 -4.79 12.48 -16.47
N PHE A 358 -3.65 11.80 -16.35
CA PHE A 358 -2.48 12.31 -15.65
C PHE A 358 -2.01 13.67 -16.18
N LYS A 359 -1.82 13.79 -17.50
CA LYS A 359 -1.44 15.09 -18.10
C LYS A 359 -2.41 16.20 -17.73
N SER A 360 -3.71 15.93 -17.86
CA SER A 360 -4.75 16.93 -17.61
C SER A 360 -4.80 17.32 -16.13
N THR A 361 -4.94 16.34 -15.25
CA THR A 361 -5.14 16.58 -13.81
C THR A 361 -3.88 17.11 -13.13
N LEU A 362 -2.69 16.61 -13.53
CA LEU A 362 -1.44 17.13 -12.99
C LEU A 362 -1.17 18.58 -13.42
N ASN A 363 -1.45 18.93 -14.69
CA ASN A 363 -1.31 20.31 -15.16
C ASN A 363 -2.25 21.25 -14.39
N GLU A 364 -3.49 20.83 -14.12
CA GLU A 364 -4.44 21.58 -13.30
C GLU A 364 -3.90 21.77 -11.88
N TYR A 365 -3.43 20.69 -11.25
CA TYR A 365 -2.85 20.74 -9.90
C TYR A 365 -1.63 21.68 -9.84
N LEU A 366 -0.65 21.51 -10.73
CA LEU A 366 0.59 22.30 -10.72
C LEU A 366 0.36 23.78 -11.02
N ALA A 367 -0.68 24.12 -11.77
CA ALA A 367 -1.05 25.52 -12.07
C ALA A 367 -1.76 26.24 -10.91
N ASP A 368 -2.17 25.53 -9.85
CA ASP A 368 -2.85 26.12 -8.70
C ASP A 368 -1.97 27.19 -8.04
N PRO A 369 -2.46 28.45 -7.88
CA PRO A 369 -1.68 29.55 -7.32
C PRO A 369 -1.32 29.38 -5.84
N ALA A 370 -1.98 28.47 -5.11
CA ALA A 370 -1.65 28.15 -3.72
C ALA A 370 -0.35 27.36 -3.59
N LEU A 371 0.08 26.67 -4.64
CA LEU A 371 1.28 25.86 -4.63
C LEU A 371 2.55 26.72 -4.65
N LYS A 372 3.50 26.35 -3.79
CA LYS A 372 4.86 26.92 -3.76
C LYS A 372 5.83 26.01 -4.51
N ASN A 373 5.68 25.96 -5.83
CA ASN A 373 6.47 25.08 -6.70
C ASN A 373 7.11 25.86 -7.87
N PRO A 374 8.29 25.44 -8.37
CA PRO A 374 8.97 26.06 -9.50
C PRO A 374 8.38 25.67 -10.85
N VAL A 375 7.52 24.66 -10.93
CA VAL A 375 6.98 24.09 -12.17
C VAL A 375 5.45 24.26 -12.21
N LYS A 376 4.86 24.55 -13.37
CA LYS A 376 3.44 24.84 -13.51
C LYS A 376 2.69 23.87 -14.41
N ASN A 377 3.40 22.93 -15.00
CA ASN A 377 2.85 21.89 -15.88
C ASN A 377 3.82 20.71 -16.02
N LEU A 378 3.38 19.65 -16.66
CA LEU A 378 4.15 18.44 -16.86
C LEU A 378 5.43 18.66 -17.70
N ASP A 379 5.39 19.53 -18.71
CA ASP A 379 6.56 19.81 -19.56
C ASP A 379 7.67 20.51 -18.75
N GLU A 380 7.31 21.45 -17.89
CA GLU A 380 8.25 22.13 -16.98
C GLU A 380 8.79 21.15 -15.92
N LEU A 381 7.96 20.21 -15.43
CA LEU A 381 8.39 19.17 -14.50
C LEU A 381 9.40 18.22 -15.15
N ILE A 382 9.16 17.80 -16.41
CA ILE A 382 10.10 16.97 -17.19
C ILE A 382 11.44 17.69 -17.36
N ALA A 383 11.43 18.98 -17.65
CA ALA A 383 12.64 19.79 -17.77
C ALA A 383 13.37 19.91 -16.42
N PHE A 384 12.63 20.18 -15.34
CA PHE A 384 13.16 20.28 -13.98
C PHE A 384 13.90 18.99 -13.58
N ASN A 385 13.29 17.82 -13.84
CA ASN A 385 13.91 16.53 -13.51
C ASN A 385 15.20 16.29 -14.30
N LYS A 386 15.27 16.74 -15.57
CA LYS A 386 16.50 16.66 -16.38
C LYS A 386 17.60 17.57 -15.83
N ASP A 387 17.24 18.77 -15.37
CA ASP A 387 18.20 19.71 -14.76
C ASP A 387 18.71 19.21 -13.38
N HIS A 388 17.96 18.31 -12.74
CA HIS A 388 18.30 17.71 -11.44
C HIS A 388 18.51 16.18 -11.54
N ALA A 389 19.03 15.69 -12.68
CA ALA A 389 19.12 14.27 -13.01
C ALA A 389 19.90 13.45 -11.99
N ASP A 390 20.93 14.01 -11.38
CA ASP A 390 21.74 13.34 -10.35
C ASP A 390 20.91 12.91 -9.12
N THR A 391 19.76 13.53 -8.89
CA THR A 391 18.85 13.21 -7.80
C THR A 391 17.57 12.56 -8.32
N GLU A 392 16.86 13.23 -9.24
CA GLU A 392 15.55 12.79 -9.72
C GLU A 392 15.63 11.57 -10.64
N LEU A 393 16.66 11.48 -11.47
CA LEU A 393 16.82 10.38 -12.44
C LEU A 393 17.95 9.41 -12.05
N ALA A 394 18.38 9.40 -10.79
CA ALA A 394 19.52 8.62 -10.31
C ALA A 394 19.31 7.09 -10.43
N LEU A 395 18.08 6.60 -10.30
CA LEU A 395 17.77 5.16 -10.34
C LEU A 395 16.96 4.73 -11.56
N PHE A 396 16.08 5.58 -12.06
CA PHE A 396 15.23 5.29 -13.22
C PHE A 396 14.81 6.58 -13.94
N ASN A 397 14.38 6.42 -15.18
CA ASN A 397 14.00 7.51 -16.09
C ASN A 397 12.61 8.11 -15.78
N GLN A 398 12.04 8.86 -16.74
CA GLN A 398 10.70 9.49 -16.64
C GLN A 398 9.86 9.25 -17.90
N ASP A 399 9.95 8.05 -18.46
CA ASP A 399 9.34 7.69 -19.73
C ASP A 399 7.82 7.83 -19.73
N ILE A 400 7.13 7.54 -18.61
CA ILE A 400 5.67 7.75 -18.49
C ILE A 400 5.34 9.24 -18.56
N PHE A 401 6.11 10.12 -17.93
CA PHE A 401 5.92 11.57 -18.03
C PHE A 401 6.07 12.05 -19.48
N GLU A 402 7.14 11.63 -20.16
CA GLU A 402 7.41 12.01 -21.56
C GLU A 402 6.34 11.47 -22.50
N GLN A 403 5.88 10.23 -22.29
CA GLN A 403 4.73 9.69 -23.01
C GLN A 403 3.47 10.49 -22.74
N SER A 404 3.12 10.73 -21.46
CA SER A 404 1.90 11.46 -21.08
C SER A 404 1.86 12.87 -21.66
N ALA A 405 3.00 13.57 -21.67
CA ALA A 405 3.12 14.90 -22.27
C ALA A 405 2.72 14.94 -23.76
N SER A 406 2.91 13.82 -24.49
CA SER A 406 2.53 13.69 -25.90
C SER A 406 1.05 13.44 -26.15
N TYR A 407 0.26 13.08 -25.11
CA TYR A 407 -1.16 12.77 -25.25
C TYR A 407 -2.01 14.04 -25.45
N GLY A 408 -3.16 13.87 -26.10
CA GLY A 408 -4.17 14.92 -26.29
C GLY A 408 -4.88 15.28 -24.98
N ASP A 409 -5.89 16.14 -25.08
CA ASP A 409 -6.76 16.50 -23.96
C ASP A 409 -7.93 15.50 -23.77
N LEU A 410 -8.67 15.67 -22.67
CA LEU A 410 -9.82 14.81 -22.31
C LEU A 410 -11.04 15.00 -23.21
N SER A 411 -11.04 15.97 -24.15
CA SER A 411 -12.09 16.11 -25.15
C SER A 411 -11.87 15.23 -26.39
N SER A 412 -10.65 14.66 -26.54
CA SER A 412 -10.27 13.86 -27.70
C SER A 412 -11.08 12.57 -27.82
N GLU A 413 -11.34 12.12 -29.04
CA GLU A 413 -12.06 10.88 -29.31
C GLU A 413 -11.30 9.65 -28.77
N ALA A 414 -9.95 9.70 -28.85
CA ALA A 414 -9.10 8.63 -28.33
C ALA A 414 -9.27 8.43 -26.81
N TYR A 415 -9.33 9.52 -26.04
CA TYR A 415 -9.63 9.46 -24.60
C TYR A 415 -11.01 8.87 -24.34
N LYS A 416 -12.05 9.36 -25.01
CA LYS A 416 -13.42 8.89 -24.80
C LYS A 416 -13.57 7.39 -25.07
N ILE A 417 -12.96 6.91 -26.17
CA ILE A 417 -12.94 5.48 -26.50
C ILE A 417 -12.22 4.69 -25.39
N ALA A 418 -11.03 5.14 -24.97
CA ALA A 418 -10.28 4.45 -23.91
C ALA A 418 -11.09 4.39 -22.60
N ALA A 419 -11.70 5.50 -22.17
CA ALA A 419 -12.52 5.58 -20.97
C ALA A 419 -13.75 4.65 -21.02
N GLN A 420 -14.48 4.66 -22.16
CA GLN A 420 -15.64 3.78 -22.35
C GLN A 420 -15.24 2.31 -22.37
N ASP A 421 -14.15 1.98 -23.08
CA ASP A 421 -13.66 0.61 -23.16
C ASP A 421 -13.20 0.06 -21.81
N VAL A 422 -12.50 0.87 -21.01
CA VAL A 422 -12.08 0.46 -19.67
C VAL A 422 -13.27 0.25 -18.75
N GLN A 423 -14.23 1.17 -18.74
CA GLN A 423 -15.45 1.00 -17.92
C GLN A 423 -16.24 -0.24 -18.35
N ARG A 424 -16.46 -0.42 -19.65
CA ARG A 424 -17.16 -1.61 -20.15
C ARG A 424 -16.45 -2.91 -19.79
N ALA A 425 -15.13 -2.96 -19.93
CA ALA A 425 -14.34 -4.16 -19.63
C ALA A 425 -14.38 -4.55 -18.15
N THR A 426 -14.42 -3.57 -17.24
CA THR A 426 -14.26 -3.81 -15.79
C THR A 426 -15.57 -3.80 -15.02
N ARG A 427 -16.60 -3.11 -15.54
CA ARG A 427 -17.96 -3.06 -14.97
C ARG A 427 -18.89 -4.02 -15.71
N GLU A 428 -19.44 -3.61 -16.86
CA GLU A 428 -20.46 -4.35 -17.62
C GLU A 428 -20.02 -5.77 -18.04
N ASN A 429 -18.77 -5.93 -18.49
CA ASN A 429 -18.17 -7.22 -18.84
C ASN A 429 -17.32 -7.82 -17.70
N GLY A 430 -17.10 -7.05 -16.63
CA GLY A 430 -16.27 -7.39 -15.50
C GLY A 430 -17.06 -7.73 -14.25
N ILE A 431 -16.91 -6.93 -13.21
CA ILE A 431 -17.45 -7.20 -11.86
C ILE A 431 -18.97 -7.38 -11.90
N ASP A 432 -19.71 -6.48 -12.54
CA ASP A 432 -21.18 -6.53 -12.58
C ASP A 432 -21.67 -7.83 -13.24
N LYS A 433 -21.04 -8.21 -14.38
CA LYS A 433 -21.37 -9.44 -15.09
C LYS A 433 -21.05 -10.68 -14.25
N ILE A 434 -19.85 -10.74 -13.66
CA ILE A 434 -19.43 -11.88 -12.84
C ILE A 434 -20.41 -12.06 -11.67
N MET A 435 -20.75 -10.97 -10.99
CA MET A 435 -21.67 -11.02 -9.84
C MET A 435 -23.07 -11.44 -10.26
N ALA A 436 -23.59 -10.90 -11.36
CA ALA A 436 -24.95 -11.22 -11.83
C ALA A 436 -25.08 -12.65 -12.38
N GLU A 437 -24.14 -13.11 -13.20
CA GLU A 437 -24.21 -14.44 -13.83
C GLU A 437 -24.03 -15.57 -12.82
N ASN A 438 -23.29 -15.34 -11.73
CA ASN A 438 -23.03 -16.32 -10.68
C ASN A 438 -23.94 -16.13 -9.45
N ASP A 439 -24.77 -15.10 -9.45
CA ASP A 439 -25.66 -14.75 -8.32
C ASP A 439 -24.87 -14.64 -6.99
N VAL A 440 -23.75 -13.87 -7.01
CA VAL A 440 -22.85 -13.67 -5.88
C VAL A 440 -22.88 -12.23 -5.37
N GLN A 441 -22.62 -12.02 -4.08
CA GLN A 441 -22.71 -10.72 -3.41
C GLN A 441 -21.33 -10.09 -3.16
N VAL A 442 -20.26 -10.85 -3.27
CA VAL A 442 -18.88 -10.38 -3.10
C VAL A 442 -17.94 -11.29 -3.87
N LEU A 443 -16.86 -10.73 -4.39
CA LEU A 443 -15.80 -11.47 -5.08
C LEU A 443 -14.58 -11.57 -4.17
N VAL A 444 -13.89 -12.73 -4.18
CA VAL A 444 -12.65 -12.92 -3.42
C VAL A 444 -11.52 -13.46 -4.30
N SER A 445 -10.31 -13.00 -4.00
CA SER A 445 -9.07 -13.44 -4.63
C SER A 445 -7.90 -13.30 -3.64
N PRO A 446 -6.70 -13.83 -3.90
CA PRO A 446 -5.51 -13.33 -3.24
C PRO A 446 -5.36 -11.82 -3.48
N SER A 447 -4.78 -11.07 -2.52
CA SER A 447 -4.59 -9.62 -2.69
C SER A 447 -3.34 -9.26 -3.49
N GLY A 448 -2.44 -10.21 -3.69
CA GLY A 448 -1.21 -9.98 -4.42
C GLY A 448 -0.21 -11.12 -4.23
N VAL A 449 1.05 -10.78 -4.47
CA VAL A 449 2.20 -11.71 -4.36
C VAL A 449 2.93 -11.54 -3.03
N ILE A 450 3.91 -12.42 -2.77
CA ILE A 450 4.84 -12.29 -1.64
C ILE A 450 5.87 -11.21 -1.97
N ALA A 451 6.33 -10.44 -0.98
CA ALA A 451 7.30 -9.37 -1.15
C ALA A 451 8.59 -9.83 -1.87
N SER A 452 8.88 -9.22 -3.02
CA SER A 452 10.13 -9.39 -3.76
C SER A 452 11.28 -8.66 -3.04
N PRO A 453 12.55 -8.99 -3.33
CA PRO A 453 13.68 -8.19 -2.88
C PRO A 453 13.63 -6.75 -3.40
N ILE A 454 14.18 -5.80 -2.64
CA ILE A 454 14.50 -4.47 -3.16
C ILE A 454 15.68 -4.62 -4.14
N ASP A 455 15.49 -4.19 -5.38
CA ASP A 455 16.51 -4.28 -6.43
C ASP A 455 16.71 -2.91 -7.09
N ALA A 456 17.82 -2.24 -6.72
CA ALA A 456 18.17 -0.93 -7.26
C ALA A 456 18.75 -0.99 -8.69
N ILE A 457 18.96 -2.18 -9.25
CA ILE A 457 19.52 -2.37 -10.59
C ILE A 457 18.42 -2.68 -11.60
N ASN A 458 17.49 -3.58 -11.24
CA ASN A 458 16.43 -4.04 -12.13
C ASN A 458 15.06 -3.39 -11.84
N GLY A 459 14.94 -2.56 -10.80
CA GLY A 459 13.68 -1.97 -10.39
C GLY A 459 12.73 -2.97 -9.72
N ASP A 460 11.44 -2.77 -9.90
CA ASP A 460 10.41 -3.65 -9.35
C ASP A 460 10.27 -4.95 -10.15
N VAL A 461 10.94 -5.99 -9.69
CA VAL A 461 10.82 -7.34 -10.28
C VAL A 461 9.80 -8.16 -9.48
N TRP A 462 8.60 -8.28 -10.03
CA TRP A 462 7.51 -9.05 -9.43
C TRP A 462 7.32 -10.40 -10.13
N PRO A 463 7.03 -11.48 -9.38
CA PRO A 463 6.53 -12.71 -9.99
C PRO A 463 5.18 -12.48 -10.64
N PRO A 464 4.67 -13.42 -11.47
CA PRO A 464 3.31 -13.32 -12.00
C PRO A 464 2.30 -12.99 -10.92
N TRP A 465 1.51 -11.93 -11.13
CA TRP A 465 0.61 -11.39 -10.11
C TRP A 465 -0.49 -12.38 -9.76
N ALA A 466 -0.82 -12.48 -8.47
CA ALA A 466 -2.01 -13.17 -7.97
C ALA A 466 -3.03 -12.13 -7.50
N GLY A 467 -4.28 -12.27 -7.92
CA GLY A 467 -5.37 -11.40 -7.50
C GLY A 467 -5.98 -10.57 -8.63
N ALA A 468 -7.18 -10.08 -8.37
CA ALA A 468 -8.03 -9.34 -9.30
C ALA A 468 -8.19 -7.85 -8.95
N GLY A 469 -7.34 -7.29 -8.10
CA GLY A 469 -7.46 -5.92 -7.59
C GLY A 469 -7.51 -4.84 -8.68
N SER A 470 -6.77 -5.03 -9.79
CA SER A 470 -6.81 -4.08 -10.92
C SER A 470 -8.21 -3.92 -11.53
N MET A 471 -9.05 -4.97 -11.51
CA MET A 471 -10.42 -4.90 -11.99
C MET A 471 -11.25 -3.95 -11.11
N ALA A 472 -11.14 -4.08 -9.77
CA ALA A 472 -11.82 -3.20 -8.82
C ALA A 472 -11.33 -1.74 -8.92
N ALA A 473 -10.02 -1.54 -9.09
CA ALA A 473 -9.42 -0.21 -9.25
C ALA A 473 -9.95 0.51 -10.49
N GLN A 474 -9.92 -0.17 -11.65
CA GLN A 474 -10.36 0.38 -12.93
C GLN A 474 -11.89 0.53 -13.03
N ALA A 475 -12.65 -0.33 -12.35
CA ALA A 475 -14.09 -0.15 -12.20
C ALA A 475 -14.45 1.00 -11.26
N GLY A 476 -13.53 1.41 -10.39
CA GLY A 476 -13.81 2.38 -9.33
C GLY A 476 -14.63 1.82 -8.18
N TYR A 477 -14.64 0.49 -7.98
CA TYR A 477 -15.48 -0.23 -7.01
C TYR A 477 -14.72 -0.54 -5.70
N PRO A 478 -15.42 -0.74 -4.58
CA PRO A 478 -14.79 -0.93 -3.27
C PRO A 478 -13.99 -2.23 -3.20
N HIS A 479 -12.87 -2.18 -2.51
CA HIS A 479 -11.95 -3.30 -2.35
C HIS A 479 -11.27 -3.25 -0.98
N ALA A 480 -11.41 -4.31 -0.21
CA ALA A 480 -10.71 -4.51 1.06
C ALA A 480 -9.67 -5.63 0.95
N THR A 481 -8.53 -5.47 1.61
CA THR A 481 -7.58 -6.57 1.85
C THR A 481 -7.42 -6.82 3.34
N VAL A 482 -7.39 -8.09 3.73
CA VAL A 482 -7.18 -8.55 5.11
C VAL A 482 -6.08 -9.62 5.10
N PRO A 483 -5.16 -9.65 6.07
CA PRO A 483 -4.16 -10.71 6.17
C PRO A 483 -4.78 -12.10 6.21
N MET A 484 -4.31 -13.04 5.35
CA MET A 484 -4.74 -14.44 5.35
C MET A 484 -3.66 -15.42 5.84
N GLY A 485 -2.48 -14.91 6.16
CA GLY A 485 -1.39 -15.71 6.69
C GLY A 485 -0.01 -15.26 6.24
N MET A 486 0.99 -16.08 6.54
CA MET A 486 2.40 -15.79 6.31
C MET A 486 3.05 -16.89 5.46
N VAL A 487 3.96 -16.49 4.58
CA VAL A 487 4.85 -17.39 3.84
C VAL A 487 6.29 -17.01 4.20
N HIS A 488 6.99 -17.89 4.90
CA HIS A 488 8.37 -17.64 5.35
C HIS A 488 8.58 -16.27 6.04
N GLY A 489 7.60 -15.88 6.88
CA GLY A 489 7.66 -14.59 7.61
C GLY A 489 7.25 -13.37 6.81
N LEU A 490 6.74 -13.54 5.60
CA LEU A 490 6.19 -12.48 4.76
C LEU A 490 4.68 -12.65 4.64
N PRO A 491 3.88 -11.59 4.88
CA PRO A 491 2.44 -11.68 4.86
C PRO A 491 1.86 -11.78 3.45
N VAL A 492 0.67 -12.36 3.38
CA VAL A 492 -0.20 -12.35 2.20
C VAL A 492 -1.63 -12.12 2.66
N GLY A 493 -2.39 -11.33 1.90
CA GLY A 493 -3.77 -10.97 2.18
C GLY A 493 -4.77 -11.65 1.23
N VAL A 494 -6.03 -11.68 1.66
CA VAL A 494 -7.21 -12.00 0.85
C VAL A 494 -8.00 -10.73 0.58
N SER A 495 -8.44 -10.58 -0.66
CA SER A 495 -9.26 -9.48 -1.17
C SER A 495 -10.74 -9.79 -1.10
N PHE A 496 -11.53 -8.77 -0.70
CA PHE A 496 -12.99 -8.71 -0.82
C PHE A 496 -13.32 -7.54 -1.76
N ILE A 497 -14.00 -7.82 -2.86
CA ILE A 497 -14.35 -6.85 -3.91
C ILE A 497 -15.87 -6.83 -4.05
N GLY A 498 -16.47 -5.65 -3.91
CA GLY A 498 -17.91 -5.44 -4.09
C GLY A 498 -18.29 -4.85 -5.43
N GLY A 499 -19.59 -4.73 -5.67
CA GLY A 499 -20.17 -3.91 -6.70
C GLY A 499 -20.06 -2.41 -6.36
N LYS A 500 -20.58 -1.56 -7.24
CA LYS A 500 -20.54 -0.11 -7.05
C LYS A 500 -21.30 0.28 -5.76
N ASP A 501 -20.68 1.15 -4.97
CA ASP A 501 -21.27 1.71 -3.74
C ASP A 501 -21.57 0.66 -2.63
N GLU A 502 -20.96 -0.55 -2.71
CA GLU A 502 -21.12 -1.61 -1.70
C GLU A 502 -20.05 -1.56 -0.60
N ASP A 503 -19.50 -0.38 -0.32
CA ASP A 503 -18.41 -0.14 0.62
C ASP A 503 -18.66 -0.71 2.02
N ALA A 504 -19.83 -0.46 2.61
CA ALA A 504 -20.19 -0.97 3.92
C ALA A 504 -20.31 -2.50 3.96
N ALA A 505 -20.84 -3.10 2.90
CA ALA A 505 -20.96 -4.55 2.78
C ALA A 505 -19.58 -5.21 2.68
N VAL A 506 -18.69 -4.67 1.85
CA VAL A 506 -17.30 -5.14 1.68
C VAL A 506 -16.54 -5.08 3.01
N LEU A 507 -16.63 -3.97 3.74
CA LEU A 507 -16.03 -3.84 5.07
C LEU A 507 -16.62 -4.86 6.05
N SER A 508 -17.93 -5.10 6.01
CA SER A 508 -18.59 -6.05 6.89
C SER A 508 -18.17 -7.50 6.61
N TYR A 509 -18.03 -7.90 5.34
CA TYR A 509 -17.51 -9.24 4.96
C TYR A 509 -16.05 -9.41 5.38
N ALA A 510 -15.22 -8.41 5.14
CA ALA A 510 -13.82 -8.39 5.57
C ALA A 510 -13.70 -8.48 7.10
N PHE A 511 -14.57 -7.78 7.84
CA PHE A 511 -14.66 -7.84 9.30
C PHE A 511 -15.02 -9.23 9.81
N ALA A 512 -16.05 -9.88 9.24
CA ALA A 512 -16.44 -11.21 9.65
C ALA A 512 -15.29 -12.22 9.51
N TYR A 513 -14.55 -12.15 8.40
CA TYR A 513 -13.36 -12.96 8.17
C TYR A 513 -12.24 -12.65 9.16
N GLU A 514 -11.91 -11.36 9.35
CA GLU A 514 -10.87 -10.91 10.28
C GLU A 514 -11.12 -11.40 11.71
N GLN A 515 -12.34 -11.20 12.22
CA GLN A 515 -12.71 -11.58 13.60
C GLN A 515 -12.61 -13.08 13.85
N ALA A 516 -12.87 -13.89 12.84
CA ALA A 516 -12.79 -15.35 12.95
C ALA A 516 -11.35 -15.87 12.89
N THR A 517 -10.44 -15.18 12.19
CA THR A 517 -9.14 -15.72 11.83
C THR A 517 -7.95 -15.05 12.53
N ASN A 518 -7.98 -13.74 12.71
CA ASN A 518 -6.92 -12.93 13.35
C ASN A 518 -5.51 -13.24 12.82
N HIS A 519 -5.35 -13.34 11.50
CA HIS A 519 -4.09 -13.73 10.86
C HIS A 519 -2.99 -12.66 10.86
N ARG A 520 -3.31 -11.42 11.25
CA ARG A 520 -2.29 -10.37 11.34
C ARG A 520 -1.20 -10.74 12.35
N GLN A 521 0.05 -10.52 11.97
CA GLN A 521 1.22 -10.69 12.84
C GLN A 521 2.05 -9.42 12.84
N ASP A 522 2.66 -9.11 13.98
CA ASP A 522 3.60 -7.99 14.08
C ASP A 522 4.93 -8.31 13.38
N PRO A 523 5.59 -7.30 12.77
CA PRO A 523 6.83 -7.50 12.05
C PRO A 523 8.00 -7.85 12.99
N GLN A 524 8.94 -8.67 12.48
CA GLN A 524 10.11 -9.14 13.22
C GLN A 524 11.40 -8.42 12.82
N TYR A 525 11.36 -7.52 11.86
CA TYR A 525 12.50 -6.74 11.36
C TYR A 525 13.69 -7.60 10.93
N LEU A 526 13.42 -8.76 10.34
CA LEU A 526 14.47 -9.67 9.87
C LEU A 526 15.34 -8.97 8.81
N PRO A 527 16.66 -9.09 8.85
CA PRO A 527 17.53 -8.43 7.86
C PRO A 527 17.31 -8.97 6.45
N ASN A 528 17.04 -10.27 6.30
CA ASN A 528 16.76 -10.97 5.04
C ASN A 528 16.18 -12.37 5.30
N ALA A 529 15.86 -13.10 4.23
CA ALA A 529 15.29 -14.45 4.34
C ALA A 529 16.25 -15.46 5.02
N PHE A 530 17.56 -15.29 4.90
CA PHE A 530 18.55 -16.19 5.51
C PHE A 530 18.67 -16.02 7.03
N ALA A 531 18.04 -15.01 7.62
CA ALA A 531 17.91 -14.89 9.07
C ALA A 531 16.90 -15.90 9.66
N ARG A 532 16.12 -16.59 8.82
CA ARG A 532 15.21 -17.65 9.24
C ARG A 532 15.91 -19.00 9.31
N PRO A 533 15.91 -19.71 10.46
CA PRO A 533 16.68 -20.95 10.63
C PRO A 533 16.36 -22.02 9.59
N GLU A 534 15.09 -22.18 9.20
CA GLU A 534 14.65 -23.18 8.22
C GLU A 534 15.16 -22.88 6.80
N ILE A 535 15.38 -21.61 6.44
CA ILE A 535 15.98 -21.22 5.15
C ILE A 535 17.48 -21.31 5.25
N ALA A 536 18.08 -20.79 6.31
CA ALA A 536 19.53 -20.82 6.52
C ALA A 536 20.08 -22.25 6.47
N SER A 537 19.44 -23.20 7.15
CA SER A 537 19.84 -24.60 7.17
C SER A 537 19.73 -25.30 5.81
N SER A 538 18.80 -24.87 4.95
CA SER A 538 18.59 -25.48 3.63
C SER A 538 19.60 -24.99 2.57
N VAL A 539 20.25 -23.84 2.77
CA VAL A 539 21.23 -23.23 1.84
C VAL A 539 22.67 -23.32 2.34
N ALA A 540 22.89 -23.75 3.59
CA ALA A 540 24.24 -23.98 4.11
C ALA A 540 24.86 -25.22 3.43
N PRO A 541 26.15 -25.22 3.08
CA PRO A 541 26.83 -26.42 2.63
C PRO A 541 26.78 -27.48 3.74
N GLN A 542 26.46 -28.75 3.38
CA GLN A 542 26.46 -29.88 4.30
C GLN A 542 27.90 -30.32 4.60
#